data_d0787b1b0b1080b3e10456b9c4f31ab5
#
_entry.id   d0787b1b0b1080b3e10456b9c4f31ab5
#
_cell.length_a   1.000
_cell.length_b   1.000
_cell.length_c   1.000
_cell.angle_alpha   90.00
_cell.angle_beta   90.00
_cell.angle_gamma   90.00
#
_symmetry.space_group_name_H-M   'P 1'
#
loop_
_entity.id
_entity.type
_entity.pdbx_description
1 polymer ?
#
loop_
_entity_poly.entity_id
_entity_poly.type
_entity_poly.pdbx_seq_one_letter_code
_entity_poly.pdbx_strand_id
1 'polypeptide(L)'
;MSLEKGNFELARHHHERAKQLCPSDAYIMGKNAALLVYLGEPEKALETVHWAMRINPFCPDDLYVDEGMCHYWLKNYKEAISCFKKIKTPNKDSLFYLAASLAEANQEDESAEALEFAVRTTGLSLENYVNSQRYKNPEYNRELLEVLEAIPH
;
A
#
# COMPACT_ATOMS: atom_id res chain seq x y z
N MET A 1 0.03 17.94 -1.97
CA MET A 1 0.58 17.14 -0.87
C MET A 1 1.98 16.69 -1.22
N SER A 2 2.91 16.82 -0.31
CA SER A 2 4.30 16.45 -0.56
C SER A 2 4.69 15.17 0.17
N LEU A 3 5.25 14.20 -0.57
CA LEU A 3 5.85 12.99 0.00
C LEU A 3 7.35 12.98 -0.29
N GLU A 4 7.91 14.13 -0.64
CA GLU A 4 9.34 14.24 -0.88
C GLU A 4 10.13 14.06 0.41
N LYS A 5 11.35 13.55 0.27
CA LYS A 5 12.22 13.33 1.40
C LYS A 5 12.43 14.63 2.18
N GLY A 6 12.21 14.57 3.47
CA GLY A 6 12.34 15.74 4.36
C GLY A 6 11.04 16.50 4.60
N ASN A 7 9.98 16.21 3.84
CA ASN A 7 8.71 16.93 3.96
C ASN A 7 7.60 16.10 4.62
N PHE A 8 7.94 14.97 5.24
CA PHE A 8 6.95 14.09 5.84
C PHE A 8 6.16 14.76 6.97
N GLU A 9 6.83 15.54 7.83
CA GLU A 9 6.16 16.20 8.94
C GLU A 9 5.20 17.28 8.46
N LEU A 10 5.58 18.04 7.43
CA LEU A 10 4.71 19.04 6.84
C LEU A 10 3.50 18.38 6.16
N ALA A 11 3.74 17.30 5.41
CA ALA A 11 2.68 16.54 4.76
C ALA A 11 1.71 15.98 5.81
N ARG A 12 2.24 15.43 6.91
CA ARG A 12 1.44 14.92 8.01
C ARG A 12 0.56 16.01 8.61
N HIS A 13 1.11 17.19 8.85
CA HIS A 13 0.37 18.32 9.39
C HIS A 13 -0.81 18.70 8.47
N HIS A 14 -0.56 18.80 7.17
CA HIS A 14 -1.60 19.12 6.20
C HIS A 14 -2.70 18.06 6.17
N HIS A 15 -2.34 16.79 6.27
CA HIS A 15 -3.31 15.70 6.29
C HIS A 15 -4.16 15.69 7.55
N GLU A 16 -3.55 15.92 8.71
CA GLU A 16 -4.30 15.99 9.96
C GLU A 16 -5.31 17.13 9.91
N ARG A 17 -4.92 18.28 9.34
CA ARG A 17 -5.80 19.42 9.19
C ARG A 17 -6.95 19.13 8.22
N ALA A 18 -6.66 18.49 7.08
CA ALA A 18 -7.69 18.12 6.11
C ALA A 18 -8.71 17.16 6.71
N LYS A 19 -8.23 16.20 7.49
CA LYS A 19 -9.09 15.23 8.18
C LYS A 19 -10.03 15.93 9.16
N GLN A 20 -9.54 16.94 9.89
CA GLN A 20 -10.36 17.71 10.83
C GLN A 20 -11.43 18.53 10.12
N LEU A 21 -11.10 19.11 8.95
CA LEU A 21 -12.00 19.97 8.21
C LEU A 21 -13.06 19.19 7.44
N CYS A 22 -12.70 17.99 6.92
CA CYS A 22 -13.58 17.18 6.07
C CYS A 22 -13.57 15.71 6.51
N PRO A 23 -13.98 15.40 7.75
CA PRO A 23 -13.87 14.04 8.26
C PRO A 23 -14.77 13.03 7.54
N SER A 24 -15.82 13.49 6.87
CA SER A 24 -16.74 12.61 6.16
C SER A 24 -16.41 12.44 4.68
N ASP A 25 -15.33 13.05 4.19
CA ASP A 25 -14.91 12.92 2.80
C ASP A 25 -14.03 11.69 2.62
N ALA A 26 -14.58 10.63 2.01
CA ALA A 26 -13.87 9.37 1.83
C ALA A 26 -12.59 9.53 0.98
N TYR A 27 -12.59 10.44 0.01
CA TYR A 27 -11.41 10.69 -0.82
C TYR A 27 -10.26 11.25 0.01
N ILE A 28 -10.55 12.25 0.84
CA ILE A 28 -9.55 12.86 1.73
C ILE A 28 -9.03 11.82 2.73
N MET A 29 -9.93 11.01 3.27
CA MET A 29 -9.56 9.94 4.21
C MET A 29 -8.63 8.92 3.56
N GLY A 30 -8.90 8.54 2.30
CA GLY A 30 -8.02 7.65 1.56
C GLY A 30 -6.63 8.23 1.36
N LYS A 31 -6.54 9.52 1.03
CA LYS A 31 -5.24 10.19 0.91
C LYS A 31 -4.50 10.22 2.24
N ASN A 32 -5.20 10.45 3.35
CA ASN A 32 -4.61 10.40 4.68
C ASN A 32 -4.07 9.01 5.01
N ALA A 33 -4.80 7.97 4.64
CA ALA A 33 -4.38 6.60 4.88
C ALA A 33 -3.08 6.27 4.15
N ALA A 34 -2.99 6.63 2.87
CA ALA A 34 -1.79 6.41 2.09
C ALA A 34 -0.57 7.09 2.72
N LEU A 35 -0.74 8.34 3.14
CA LEU A 35 0.33 9.06 3.81
C LEU A 35 0.76 8.37 5.10
N LEU A 36 -0.20 7.91 5.92
CA LEU A 36 0.10 7.24 7.18
C LEU A 36 0.89 5.96 6.97
N VAL A 37 0.63 5.22 5.89
CA VAL A 37 1.43 4.04 5.55
C VAL A 37 2.89 4.44 5.31
N TYR A 38 3.12 5.49 4.51
CA TYR A 38 4.47 5.96 4.21
C TYR A 38 5.17 6.54 5.44
N LEU A 39 4.42 7.05 6.42
CA LEU A 39 4.97 7.54 7.68
C LEU A 39 5.27 6.42 8.67
N GLY A 40 4.92 5.17 8.34
CA GLY A 40 5.18 4.03 9.21
C GLY A 40 4.14 3.86 10.30
N GLU A 41 2.89 4.28 10.05
CA GLU A 41 1.79 4.17 11.00
C GLU A 41 0.65 3.34 10.41
N PRO A 42 0.88 2.04 10.10
CA PRO A 42 -0.12 1.22 9.41
C PRO A 42 -1.39 0.97 10.23
N GLU A 43 -1.33 0.96 11.57
CA GLU A 43 -2.52 0.79 12.40
C GLU A 43 -3.47 1.97 12.23
N LYS A 44 -2.94 3.19 12.31
CA LYS A 44 -3.73 4.40 12.11
C LYS A 44 -4.27 4.49 10.69
N ALA A 45 -3.44 4.08 9.72
CA ALA A 45 -3.84 4.04 8.32
C ALA A 45 -5.04 3.11 8.13
N LEU A 46 -4.99 1.92 8.75
CA LEU A 46 -6.07 0.94 8.64
C LEU A 46 -7.38 1.46 9.23
N GLU A 47 -7.32 2.11 10.40
CA GLU A 47 -8.51 2.73 11.00
C GLU A 47 -9.12 3.77 10.06
N THR A 48 -8.27 4.58 9.44
CA THR A 48 -8.69 5.63 8.52
C THR A 48 -9.36 5.03 7.27
N VAL A 49 -8.77 3.96 6.72
CA VAL A 49 -9.34 3.27 5.57
C VAL A 49 -10.70 2.69 5.92
N HIS A 50 -10.81 2.02 7.07
CA HIS A 50 -12.06 1.41 7.48
C HIS A 50 -13.17 2.46 7.68
N TRP A 51 -12.81 3.62 8.21
CA TRP A 51 -13.78 4.71 8.29
C TRP A 51 -14.21 5.18 6.90
N ALA A 52 -13.26 5.38 5.97
CA ALA A 52 -13.59 5.80 4.62
C ALA A 52 -14.53 4.80 3.94
N MET A 53 -14.31 3.50 4.15
CA MET A 53 -15.18 2.46 3.60
C MET A 53 -16.59 2.50 4.18
N ARG A 54 -16.72 2.83 5.47
CA ARG A 54 -18.05 2.94 6.11
C ARG A 54 -18.83 4.14 5.58
N ILE A 55 -18.12 5.24 5.25
CA ILE A 55 -18.76 6.42 4.70
C ILE A 55 -19.18 6.20 3.25
N ASN A 56 -18.37 5.47 2.49
CA ASN A 56 -18.60 5.25 1.06
C ASN A 56 -18.83 3.76 0.80
N PRO A 57 -20.12 3.33 0.69
CA PRO A 57 -20.43 1.91 0.43
C PRO A 57 -19.97 1.44 -0.96
N PHE A 58 -19.73 2.38 -1.90
CA PHE A 58 -19.20 2.07 -3.23
C PHE A 58 -17.70 2.32 -3.22
N CYS A 59 -16.99 1.53 -2.41
CA CYS A 59 -15.57 1.69 -2.14
C CYS A 59 -14.74 1.66 -3.43
N PRO A 60 -13.98 2.72 -3.74
CA PRO A 60 -13.08 2.70 -4.90
C PRO A 60 -11.90 1.75 -4.66
N ASP A 61 -11.31 1.27 -5.76
CA ASP A 61 -10.17 0.36 -5.70
C ASP A 61 -9.01 0.91 -4.87
N ASP A 62 -8.79 2.23 -4.89
CA ASP A 62 -7.72 2.86 -4.12
C ASP A 62 -7.79 2.55 -2.63
N LEU A 63 -9.00 2.45 -2.06
CA LEU A 63 -9.15 2.12 -0.65
C LEU A 63 -8.76 0.66 -0.38
N TYR A 64 -9.03 -0.25 -1.31
CA TYR A 64 -8.58 -1.64 -1.18
C TYR A 64 -7.06 -1.75 -1.28
N VAL A 65 -6.41 -0.93 -2.12
CA VAL A 65 -4.96 -0.87 -2.19
C VAL A 65 -4.39 -0.43 -0.84
N ASP A 66 -4.94 0.65 -0.29
CA ASP A 66 -4.48 1.18 1.00
C ASP A 66 -4.69 0.17 2.12
N GLU A 67 -5.86 -0.48 2.15
CA GLU A 67 -6.15 -1.52 3.14
C GLU A 67 -5.16 -2.68 3.03
N GLY A 68 -4.91 -3.14 1.82
CA GLY A 68 -3.98 -4.23 1.57
C GLY A 68 -2.56 -3.89 2.02
N MET A 69 -2.09 -2.68 1.74
CA MET A 69 -0.77 -2.23 2.17
C MET A 69 -0.67 -2.17 3.70
N CYS A 70 -1.73 -1.68 4.36
CA CYS A 70 -1.78 -1.68 5.83
C CYS A 70 -1.64 -3.09 6.39
N HIS A 71 -2.43 -4.02 5.86
CA HIS A 71 -2.37 -5.42 6.32
C HIS A 71 -1.00 -6.04 6.04
N TYR A 72 -0.38 -5.74 4.91
CA TYR A 72 0.96 -6.24 4.60
C TYR A 72 1.96 -5.82 5.68
N TRP A 73 1.99 -4.55 6.03
CA TRP A 73 2.95 -4.05 7.02
C TRP A 73 2.59 -4.46 8.45
N LEU A 74 1.33 -4.82 8.70
CA LEU A 74 0.90 -5.40 9.97
C LEU A 74 1.09 -6.92 10.01
N LYS A 75 1.65 -7.49 8.96
CA LYS A 75 1.91 -8.93 8.80
C LYS A 75 0.65 -9.79 8.72
N ASN A 76 -0.46 -9.17 8.32
CA ASN A 76 -1.74 -9.85 8.07
C ASN A 76 -1.81 -10.20 6.60
N TYR A 77 -0.98 -11.15 6.18
CA TYR A 77 -0.78 -11.42 4.75
C TYR A 77 -2.00 -11.98 4.05
N LYS A 78 -2.78 -12.81 4.73
CA LYS A 78 -4.01 -13.36 4.15
C LYS A 78 -5.04 -12.27 3.85
N GLU A 79 -5.21 -11.34 4.78
CA GLU A 79 -6.10 -10.20 4.62
C GLU A 79 -5.59 -9.28 3.51
N ALA A 80 -4.29 -9.06 3.42
CA ALA A 80 -3.69 -8.26 2.35
C ALA A 80 -3.98 -8.88 0.99
N ILE A 81 -3.77 -10.18 0.84
CA ILE A 81 -4.06 -10.90 -0.40
C ILE A 81 -5.53 -10.74 -0.79
N SER A 82 -6.44 -10.91 0.18
CA SER A 82 -7.87 -10.76 -0.06
C SER A 82 -8.21 -9.35 -0.58
N CYS A 83 -7.61 -8.33 0.03
CA CYS A 83 -7.83 -6.93 -0.40
C CYS A 83 -7.38 -6.72 -1.83
N PHE A 84 -6.17 -7.16 -2.16
CA PHE A 84 -5.63 -6.97 -3.52
C PHE A 84 -6.43 -7.74 -4.57
N LYS A 85 -6.97 -8.89 -4.22
CA LYS A 85 -7.79 -9.68 -5.16
C LYS A 85 -9.18 -9.09 -5.43
N LYS A 86 -9.65 -8.16 -4.59
CA LYS A 86 -10.91 -7.45 -4.82
C LYS A 86 -10.80 -6.32 -5.83
N ILE A 87 -9.57 -5.91 -6.16
CA ILE A 87 -9.33 -4.76 -7.02
C ILE A 87 -9.64 -5.12 -8.48
N LYS A 88 -10.47 -4.32 -9.12
CA LYS A 88 -10.90 -4.55 -10.50
C LYS A 88 -9.89 -4.01 -11.50
N THR A 89 -9.27 -2.87 -11.19
CA THR A 89 -8.27 -2.24 -12.05
C THR A 89 -6.97 -2.11 -11.26
N PRO A 90 -6.11 -3.17 -11.28
CA PRO A 90 -4.89 -3.16 -10.50
C PRO A 90 -3.93 -2.05 -10.92
N ASN A 91 -3.30 -1.41 -9.93
CA ASN A 91 -2.23 -0.46 -10.15
C ASN A 91 -0.89 -1.11 -9.76
N LYS A 92 0.22 -0.36 -9.93
CA LYS A 92 1.55 -0.91 -9.62
C LYS A 92 1.67 -1.37 -8.16
N ASP A 93 1.10 -0.60 -7.23
CA ASP A 93 1.17 -0.94 -5.81
C ASP A 93 0.44 -2.25 -5.51
N SER A 94 -0.79 -2.40 -6.03
CA SER A 94 -1.54 -3.63 -5.81
C SER A 94 -0.84 -4.85 -6.40
N LEU A 95 -0.20 -4.70 -7.56
CA LEU A 95 0.47 -5.82 -8.23
C LEU A 95 1.72 -6.27 -7.48
N PHE A 96 2.60 -5.35 -7.10
CA PHE A 96 3.83 -5.71 -6.40
C PHE A 96 3.57 -6.14 -4.96
N TYR A 97 2.65 -5.48 -4.26
CA TYR A 97 2.32 -5.87 -2.90
C TYR A 97 1.57 -7.20 -2.84
N LEU A 98 0.79 -7.53 -3.86
CA LEU A 98 0.18 -8.86 -3.95
C LEU A 98 1.25 -9.93 -4.05
N ALA A 99 2.25 -9.74 -4.91
CA ALA A 99 3.36 -10.68 -5.03
C ALA A 99 4.10 -10.84 -3.70
N ALA A 100 4.40 -9.74 -3.03
CA ALA A 100 5.07 -9.77 -1.73
C ALA A 100 4.23 -10.48 -0.67
N SER A 101 2.93 -10.20 -0.63
CA SER A 101 2.01 -10.83 0.33
C SER A 101 1.92 -12.33 0.11
N LEU A 102 1.84 -12.77 -1.13
CA LEU A 102 1.82 -14.20 -1.45
C LEU A 102 3.12 -14.89 -1.04
N ALA A 103 4.26 -14.23 -1.26
CA ALA A 103 5.55 -14.77 -0.84
C ALA A 103 5.62 -14.93 0.67
N GLU A 104 5.19 -13.94 1.42
CA GLU A 104 5.19 -13.99 2.89
C GLU A 104 4.19 -15.02 3.43
N ALA A 105 3.12 -15.31 2.67
CA ALA A 105 2.15 -16.33 3.03
C ALA A 105 2.58 -17.74 2.58
N ASN A 106 3.80 -17.88 2.09
CA ASN A 106 4.38 -19.14 1.61
C ASN A 106 3.66 -19.75 0.41
N GLN A 107 3.04 -18.92 -0.42
CA GLN A 107 2.41 -19.34 -1.67
C GLN A 107 3.36 -19.03 -2.83
N GLU A 108 4.44 -19.80 -2.91
CA GLU A 108 5.56 -19.51 -3.82
C GLU A 108 5.17 -19.48 -5.31
N ASP A 109 4.38 -20.45 -5.77
CA ASP A 109 4.00 -20.53 -7.19
C ASP A 109 3.17 -19.30 -7.57
N GLU A 110 2.18 -18.95 -6.75
CA GLU A 110 1.35 -17.79 -7.02
C GLU A 110 2.15 -16.49 -6.94
N SER A 111 3.10 -16.41 -6.00
CA SER A 111 3.92 -15.20 -5.85
C SER A 111 4.81 -14.99 -7.06
N ALA A 112 5.38 -16.07 -7.62
CA ALA A 112 6.20 -16.00 -8.82
C ALA A 112 5.38 -15.52 -10.03
N GLU A 113 4.17 -16.06 -10.20
CA GLU A 113 3.27 -15.64 -11.26
C GLU A 113 2.86 -14.17 -11.10
N ALA A 114 2.54 -13.77 -9.86
CA ALA A 114 2.13 -12.40 -9.57
C ALA A 114 3.27 -11.41 -9.83
N LEU A 115 4.49 -11.76 -9.46
CA LEU A 115 5.64 -10.88 -9.70
C LEU A 115 5.92 -10.75 -11.21
N GLU A 116 5.88 -11.85 -11.92
CA GLU A 116 6.08 -11.82 -13.39
C GLU A 116 5.02 -10.93 -14.04
N PHE A 117 3.77 -11.08 -13.63
CA PHE A 117 2.67 -10.26 -14.15
C PHE A 117 2.89 -8.77 -13.82
N ALA A 118 3.32 -8.47 -12.59
CA ALA A 118 3.58 -7.09 -12.16
C ALA A 118 4.68 -6.45 -13.02
N VAL A 119 5.80 -7.12 -13.19
CA VAL A 119 6.93 -6.61 -13.97
C VAL A 119 6.51 -6.42 -15.45
N ARG A 120 5.82 -7.39 -16.02
CA ARG A 120 5.40 -7.33 -17.40
C ARG A 120 4.37 -6.23 -17.65
N THR A 121 3.40 -6.09 -16.75
CA THR A 121 2.30 -5.13 -16.90
C THR A 121 2.77 -3.69 -16.69
N THR A 122 3.64 -3.44 -15.70
CA THR A 122 4.10 -2.10 -15.37
C THR A 122 5.33 -1.67 -16.15
N GLY A 123 6.12 -2.62 -16.65
CA GLY A 123 7.42 -2.35 -17.25
C GLY A 123 8.49 -1.97 -16.24
N LEU A 124 8.22 -2.11 -14.95
CA LEU A 124 9.16 -1.77 -13.89
C LEU A 124 9.85 -3.02 -13.37
N SER A 125 11.18 -2.92 -13.16
CA SER A 125 11.88 -3.96 -12.40
C SER A 125 11.47 -3.82 -10.92
N LEU A 126 11.70 -4.87 -10.15
CA LEU A 126 11.38 -4.82 -8.72
C LEU A 126 12.22 -3.76 -8.00
N GLU A 127 13.49 -3.56 -8.38
CA GLU A 127 14.31 -2.51 -7.80
C GLU A 127 13.75 -1.12 -8.13
N ASN A 128 13.36 -0.89 -9.37
CA ASN A 128 12.81 0.41 -9.77
C ASN A 128 11.49 0.69 -9.06
N TYR A 129 10.64 -0.33 -8.91
CA TYR A 129 9.41 -0.18 -8.16
C TYR A 129 9.68 0.21 -6.71
N VAL A 130 10.54 -0.54 -6.02
CA VAL A 130 10.82 -0.29 -4.60
C VAL A 130 11.44 1.08 -4.42
N ASN A 131 12.38 1.47 -5.30
CA ASN A 131 13.01 2.78 -5.22
C ASN A 131 12.04 3.94 -5.43
N SER A 132 10.89 3.70 -6.04
CA SER A 132 9.84 4.70 -6.21
C SER A 132 8.98 4.89 -4.96
N GLN A 133 9.09 3.98 -4.00
CA GLN A 133 8.31 4.05 -2.75
C GLN A 133 8.95 5.06 -1.81
N ARG A 134 8.13 5.93 -1.23
CA ARG A 134 8.61 7.06 -0.45
C ARG A 134 8.32 6.92 1.05
N TYR A 135 8.81 5.82 1.61
CA TYR A 135 8.67 5.58 3.04
C TYR A 135 9.62 6.49 3.83
N LYS A 136 9.13 7.01 4.96
CA LYS A 136 9.93 7.82 5.88
C LYS A 136 11.11 7.01 6.42
N ASN A 137 10.85 5.74 6.78
CA ASN A 137 11.88 4.82 7.25
C ASN A 137 12.32 3.94 6.07
N PRO A 138 13.59 4.08 5.60
CA PRO A 138 14.06 3.28 4.46
C PRO A 138 14.13 1.78 4.74
N GLU A 139 13.98 1.34 6.00
CA GLU A 139 13.89 -0.08 6.31
C GLU A 139 12.71 -0.75 5.61
N TYR A 140 11.59 -0.03 5.44
CA TYR A 140 10.43 -0.57 4.71
C TYR A 140 10.80 -0.88 3.26
N ASN A 141 11.53 0.03 2.60
CA ASN A 141 11.99 -0.20 1.23
C ASN A 141 12.89 -1.42 1.16
N ARG A 142 13.83 -1.54 2.10
CA ARG A 142 14.76 -2.65 2.14
C ARG A 142 14.04 -3.98 2.37
N GLU A 143 13.14 -4.04 3.34
CA GLU A 143 12.37 -5.24 3.63
C GLU A 143 11.54 -5.68 2.42
N LEU A 144 10.86 -4.73 1.78
CA LEU A 144 10.05 -5.03 0.60
C LEU A 144 10.92 -5.57 -0.53
N LEU A 145 12.07 -4.95 -0.77
CA LEU A 145 12.99 -5.41 -1.82
C LEU A 145 13.49 -6.82 -1.54
N GLU A 146 13.86 -7.12 -0.28
CA GLU A 146 14.33 -8.45 0.10
C GLU A 146 13.26 -9.51 -0.16
N VAL A 147 12.00 -9.22 0.18
CA VAL A 147 10.89 -10.14 -0.05
C VAL A 147 10.72 -10.40 -1.55
N LEU A 148 10.69 -9.35 -2.35
CA LEU A 148 10.50 -9.47 -3.81
C LEU A 148 11.67 -10.20 -4.48
N GLU A 149 12.90 -9.92 -4.04
CA GLU A 149 14.09 -10.59 -4.60
C GLU A 149 14.11 -12.08 -4.27
N ALA A 150 13.55 -12.47 -3.14
CA ALA A 150 13.49 -13.88 -2.73
C ALA A 150 12.47 -14.69 -3.53
N ILE A 151 11.55 -14.04 -4.25
CA ILE A 151 10.57 -14.73 -5.09
C ILE A 151 11.29 -15.35 -6.29
N PRO A 152 11.08 -16.66 -6.57
CA PRO A 152 11.65 -17.30 -7.76
C PRO A 152 11.17 -16.62 -9.05
N HIS A 153 12.10 -16.30 -9.94
CA HIS A 153 11.77 -15.62 -11.20
C HIS A 153 12.87 -15.76 -12.27
#